data_85fde52842300f18c63b444260d688b6
#
_entry.id   85fde52842300f18c63b444260d688b6
#
_cell.length_a   1.000
_cell.length_b   1.000
_cell.length_c   1.000
_cell.angle_alpha   90.00
_cell.angle_beta   90.00
_cell.angle_gamma   90.00
#
_symmetry.space_group_name_H-M   'P 1'
#
loop_
_entity.id
_entity.type
_entity.pdbx_description
1 polymer ?
#
loop_
_entity_poly.entity_id
_entity_poly.type
_entity_poly.pdbx_seq_one_letter_code
_entity_poly.pdbx_strand_id
1 'polypeptide(L)'
;MRICLIIPPSPFLLDERVFVQLGILKIASALEEQNYTVDMIDLSGVENYTDVLTDYAKRKDRADVFGITATTPQVPYAVKISQHLKALLPGKQSKVILGGPHVTLMHSAAKREAKKNLVGSDRATKDVEALKNFFDVLVCGDGEIAIFDAIHENVKVIDADIAKSKYFLSHKQFTDLPPPARHLVDMSSYKYFIEGEPALSLIAQLGCPFRCSFCSGRNSPFLRKIRLRDIDAVVDEVEMLYLTYGVKGFMFYDDELNVNKNMVPMMNKICDLQDKHGVDFKLRGFVKAELFNDEQADAMYRAGFRWLLTGFESGDPTILSNIKKIATRDDNTRCVDIAKRHNLKVKALMSIGHAGESSQTVENTKQWLLDTEPEDFDCTIITTYPGSPYFDDAIRENDYYVYTDKKSGDKLYQASLNYLIDQDYYKGDPDGGYTSFVWTDHLSAAKLVEERDKLEKEVRAKLNIPFNPARPGLTYEHSMGMGAGGQSLIDIPDHILRISEGKK
;
A
#
# COMPACT_ATOMS: atom_id res chain seq x y z
N MET A 1 -11.58 27.25 9.48
CA MET A 1 -12.22 26.00 9.96
C MET A 1 -11.14 25.00 10.31
N ARG A 2 -11.30 24.25 11.40
CA ARG A 2 -10.34 23.24 11.86
C ARG A 2 -10.81 21.84 11.46
N ILE A 3 -9.92 21.02 10.93
CA ILE A 3 -10.15 19.64 10.47
C ILE A 3 -9.15 18.76 11.20
N CYS A 4 -9.58 17.60 11.71
CA CYS A 4 -8.71 16.60 12.29
C CYS A 4 -8.56 15.41 11.33
N LEU A 5 -7.35 15.11 10.92
CA LEU A 5 -7.04 13.92 10.12
C LEU A 5 -6.45 12.84 11.03
N ILE A 6 -6.85 11.57 10.81
CA ILE A 6 -6.49 10.46 11.68
C ILE A 6 -5.91 9.32 10.86
N ILE A 7 -4.72 8.87 11.26
CA ILE A 7 -4.10 7.62 10.79
C ILE A 7 -4.46 6.53 11.82
N PRO A 8 -5.23 5.50 11.47
CA PRO A 8 -5.59 4.43 12.38
C PRO A 8 -4.39 3.53 12.74
N PRO A 9 -4.43 2.82 13.87
CA PRO A 9 -3.47 1.76 14.19
C PRO A 9 -3.44 0.65 13.13
N SER A 10 -2.31 -0.02 13.02
CA SER A 10 -2.06 -1.13 12.09
C SER A 10 -1.40 -2.33 12.79
N PRO A 11 -1.98 -2.88 13.88
CA PRO A 11 -1.33 -3.91 14.70
C PRO A 11 -1.09 -5.24 13.97
N PHE A 12 -1.65 -5.40 12.77
CA PHE A 12 -1.33 -6.49 11.85
C PHE A 12 0.06 -6.34 11.19
N LEU A 13 0.73 -5.21 11.36
CA LEU A 13 2.11 -4.98 10.92
C LEU A 13 3.10 -5.30 12.04
N LEU A 14 4.26 -5.86 11.68
CA LEU A 14 5.36 -6.06 12.64
C LEU A 14 5.92 -4.74 13.16
N ASP A 15 5.92 -3.73 12.32
CA ASP A 15 6.33 -2.36 12.64
C ASP A 15 5.39 -1.39 11.94
N GLU A 16 4.67 -0.61 12.73
CA GLU A 16 3.69 0.35 12.21
C GLU A 16 4.32 1.67 11.77
N ARG A 17 5.58 1.95 12.17
CA ARG A 17 6.29 3.20 11.89
C ARG A 17 7.49 3.03 10.97
N VAL A 18 7.27 2.27 9.89
CA VAL A 18 8.24 2.17 8.77
C VAL A 18 7.96 3.24 7.73
N PHE A 19 6.73 3.32 7.26
CA PHE A 19 6.33 4.26 6.22
C PHE A 19 5.17 5.15 6.67
N VAL A 20 5.38 6.46 6.57
CA VAL A 20 4.30 7.42 6.78
C VAL A 20 3.28 7.35 5.65
N GLN A 21 2.01 7.50 5.99
CA GLN A 21 0.91 7.43 5.01
C GLN A 21 0.83 8.72 4.18
N LEU A 22 1.51 8.75 3.03
CA LEU A 22 1.62 9.94 2.18
C LEU A 22 0.26 10.47 1.69
N GLY A 23 -0.72 9.60 1.44
CA GLY A 23 -2.04 9.99 0.93
C GLY A 23 -2.77 10.97 1.85
N ILE A 24 -2.85 10.68 3.15
CA ILE A 24 -3.52 11.57 4.10
C ILE A 24 -2.72 12.87 4.33
N LEU A 25 -1.39 12.81 4.24
CA LEU A 25 -0.54 14.00 4.32
C LEU A 25 -0.68 14.90 3.09
N LYS A 26 -1.00 14.34 1.92
CA LYS A 26 -1.34 15.13 0.72
C LYS A 26 -2.68 15.84 0.89
N ILE A 27 -3.66 15.18 1.51
CA ILE A 27 -4.93 15.82 1.85
C ILE A 27 -4.70 16.95 2.87
N ALA A 28 -3.84 16.73 3.86
CA ALA A 28 -3.48 17.75 4.83
C ALA A 28 -2.88 19.00 4.15
N SER A 29 -1.90 18.81 3.27
CA SER A 29 -1.29 19.94 2.56
C SER A 29 -2.27 20.67 1.64
N ALA A 30 -3.18 19.97 0.97
CA ALA A 30 -4.23 20.58 0.16
C ALA A 30 -5.19 21.43 1.02
N LEU A 31 -5.52 20.96 2.22
CA LEU A 31 -6.35 21.73 3.17
C LEU A 31 -5.61 22.99 3.68
N GLU A 32 -4.33 22.85 4.06
CA GLU A 32 -3.51 24.00 4.52
C GLU A 32 -3.35 25.07 3.44
N GLU A 33 -3.18 24.66 2.18
CA GLU A 33 -3.11 25.59 1.03
C GLU A 33 -4.39 26.44 0.90
N GLN A 34 -5.54 25.88 1.28
CA GLN A 34 -6.83 26.57 1.29
C GLN A 34 -7.15 27.22 2.65
N ASN A 35 -6.14 27.43 3.51
CA ASN A 35 -6.23 28.10 4.80
C ASN A 35 -7.13 27.40 5.85
N TYR A 36 -7.29 26.07 5.75
CA TYR A 36 -7.83 25.29 6.86
C TYR A 36 -6.76 25.05 7.92
N THR A 37 -7.16 25.02 9.18
CA THR A 37 -6.31 24.54 10.26
C THR A 37 -6.41 23.02 10.31
N VAL A 38 -5.31 22.32 10.22
CA VAL A 38 -5.27 20.87 10.21
C VAL A 38 -4.62 20.33 11.47
N ASP A 39 -5.34 19.51 12.23
CA ASP A 39 -4.77 18.68 13.29
C ASP A 39 -4.53 17.28 12.70
N MET A 40 -3.40 16.66 13.04
CA MET A 40 -3.08 15.29 12.66
C MET A 40 -2.94 14.43 13.90
N ILE A 41 -3.69 13.33 13.96
CA ILE A 41 -3.57 12.29 14.98
C ILE A 41 -3.03 11.04 14.33
N ASP A 42 -1.78 10.72 14.55
CA ASP A 42 -1.12 9.53 14.04
C ASP A 42 -1.11 8.44 15.12
N LEU A 43 -2.03 7.48 14.98
CA LEU A 43 -2.22 6.39 15.93
C LEU A 43 -1.41 5.13 15.58
N SER A 44 -0.49 5.20 14.61
CA SER A 44 0.36 4.07 14.25
C SER A 44 1.16 3.60 15.47
N GLY A 45 0.98 2.35 15.90
CA GLY A 45 1.67 1.76 17.07
C GLY A 45 1.20 2.28 18.43
N VAL A 46 0.07 2.97 18.50
CA VAL A 46 -0.50 3.50 19.77
C VAL A 46 -1.54 2.54 20.31
N GLU A 47 -1.23 1.88 21.43
CA GLU A 47 -2.13 0.91 22.05
C GLU A 47 -3.36 1.55 22.71
N ASN A 48 -3.15 2.68 23.43
CA ASN A 48 -4.20 3.41 24.13
C ASN A 48 -4.87 4.50 23.27
N TYR A 49 -5.03 4.25 21.96
CA TYR A 49 -5.55 5.21 21.00
C TYR A 49 -6.93 5.79 21.36
N THR A 50 -7.75 5.08 22.12
CA THR A 50 -9.05 5.57 22.61
C THR A 50 -8.89 6.70 23.61
N ASP A 51 -7.86 6.65 24.47
CA ASP A 51 -7.57 7.71 25.44
C ASP A 51 -7.10 8.98 24.72
N VAL A 52 -6.23 8.83 23.72
CA VAL A 52 -5.79 9.94 22.88
C VAL A 52 -6.98 10.66 22.22
N LEU A 53 -7.92 9.90 21.66
CA LEU A 53 -9.13 10.46 21.05
C LEU A 53 -10.03 11.13 22.09
N THR A 54 -10.15 10.55 23.28
CA THR A 54 -10.94 11.10 24.38
C THR A 54 -10.34 12.43 24.86
N ASP A 55 -9.03 12.51 25.00
CA ASP A 55 -8.36 13.74 25.44
C ASP A 55 -8.43 14.82 24.35
N TYR A 56 -8.28 14.45 23.08
CA TYR A 56 -8.52 15.39 21.98
C TYR A 56 -9.96 15.92 21.98
N ALA A 57 -10.96 15.07 22.20
CA ALA A 57 -12.38 15.45 22.22
C ALA A 57 -12.75 16.43 23.35
N LYS A 58 -11.99 16.44 24.47
CA LYS A 58 -12.16 17.38 25.59
C LYS A 58 -11.63 18.80 25.31
N ARG A 59 -10.82 18.97 24.27
CA ARG A 59 -10.23 20.28 23.94
C ARG A 59 -11.30 21.26 23.48
N LYS A 60 -11.17 22.51 23.89
CA LYS A 60 -12.10 23.59 23.50
C LYS A 60 -11.95 24.01 22.04
N ASP A 61 -10.75 23.84 21.49
CA ASP A 61 -10.35 24.22 20.13
C ASP A 61 -10.28 23.04 19.17
N ARG A 62 -10.85 21.88 19.53
CA ARG A 62 -10.89 20.68 18.69
C ARG A 62 -11.65 20.90 17.37
N ALA A 63 -11.41 20.03 16.42
CA ALA A 63 -12.19 19.96 15.18
C ALA A 63 -13.60 19.36 15.41
N ASP A 64 -14.53 19.72 14.52
CA ASP A 64 -15.85 19.10 14.41
C ASP A 64 -15.94 18.19 13.18
N VAL A 65 -14.90 18.17 12.33
CA VAL A 65 -14.79 17.31 11.15
C VAL A 65 -13.54 16.45 11.27
N PHE A 66 -13.73 15.15 11.11
CA PHE A 66 -12.68 14.14 11.23
C PHE A 66 -12.54 13.38 9.90
N GLY A 67 -11.34 13.36 9.34
CA GLY A 67 -11.01 12.56 8.17
C GLY A 67 -10.16 11.35 8.57
N ILE A 68 -10.62 10.15 8.26
CA ILE A 68 -9.92 8.90 8.55
C ILE A 68 -9.51 8.24 7.23
N THR A 69 -8.26 7.82 7.09
CA THR A 69 -7.84 6.97 5.98
C THR A 69 -7.80 5.52 6.42
N ALA A 70 -8.10 4.56 5.50
CA ALA A 70 -7.93 3.14 5.83
C ALA A 70 -7.52 2.31 4.61
N THR A 71 -6.49 1.50 4.78
CA THR A 71 -6.26 0.29 3.99
C THR A 71 -7.24 -0.80 4.46
N THR A 72 -7.37 -1.90 3.69
CA THR A 72 -8.35 -2.94 4.04
C THR A 72 -8.14 -3.51 5.45
N PRO A 73 -6.92 -3.85 5.91
CA PRO A 73 -6.73 -4.34 7.27
C PRO A 73 -6.91 -3.28 8.39
N GLN A 74 -6.93 -1.98 8.06
CA GLN A 74 -7.16 -0.90 9.02
C GLN A 74 -8.64 -0.62 9.27
N VAL A 75 -9.55 -1.15 8.44
CA VAL A 75 -10.99 -0.83 8.53
C VAL A 75 -11.59 -1.11 9.91
N PRO A 76 -11.30 -2.23 10.59
CA PRO A 76 -11.83 -2.48 11.93
C PRO A 76 -11.48 -1.36 12.92
N TYR A 77 -10.28 -0.81 12.85
CA TYR A 77 -9.87 0.32 13.70
C TYR A 77 -10.52 1.63 13.27
N ALA A 78 -10.63 1.90 11.96
CA ALA A 78 -11.34 3.07 11.47
C ALA A 78 -12.81 3.11 11.94
N VAL A 79 -13.48 1.95 11.94
CA VAL A 79 -14.85 1.79 12.47
C VAL A 79 -14.90 2.08 13.99
N LYS A 80 -14.00 1.46 14.77
CA LYS A 80 -13.92 1.70 16.23
C LYS A 80 -13.65 3.18 16.55
N ILE A 81 -12.75 3.83 15.83
CA ILE A 81 -12.45 5.27 15.96
C ILE A 81 -13.70 6.10 15.68
N SER A 82 -14.38 5.83 14.56
CA SER A 82 -15.62 6.55 14.22
C SER A 82 -16.70 6.40 15.30
N GLN A 83 -16.94 5.17 15.78
CA GLN A 83 -17.91 4.91 16.85
C GLN A 83 -17.53 5.65 18.15
N HIS A 84 -16.25 5.63 18.51
CA HIS A 84 -15.75 6.30 19.72
C HIS A 84 -15.94 7.83 19.62
N LEU A 85 -15.56 8.44 18.51
CA LEU A 85 -15.75 9.88 18.27
C LEU A 85 -17.23 10.27 18.33
N LYS A 86 -18.12 9.49 17.69
CA LYS A 86 -19.57 9.75 17.71
C LYS A 86 -20.19 9.59 19.10
N ALA A 87 -19.65 8.71 19.93
CA ALA A 87 -20.08 8.57 21.32
C ALA A 87 -19.65 9.76 22.20
N LEU A 88 -18.43 10.27 22.01
CA LEU A 88 -17.89 11.42 22.73
C LEU A 88 -18.52 12.74 22.27
N LEU A 89 -18.81 12.87 21.01
CA LEU A 89 -19.24 14.11 20.33
C LEU A 89 -20.55 13.88 19.55
N PRO A 90 -21.70 13.78 20.26
CA PRO A 90 -22.96 13.41 19.62
C PRO A 90 -23.52 14.50 18.70
N GLY A 91 -24.28 14.07 17.71
CA GLY A 91 -25.01 14.96 16.79
C GLY A 91 -24.08 15.62 15.76
N LYS A 92 -24.22 16.94 15.57
CA LYS A 92 -23.44 17.70 14.58
C LYS A 92 -22.00 18.02 15.03
N GLN A 93 -21.59 17.58 16.20
CA GLN A 93 -20.25 17.86 16.74
C GLN A 93 -19.17 16.93 16.22
N SER A 94 -19.52 15.92 15.43
CA SER A 94 -18.57 15.00 14.81
C SER A 94 -19.04 14.56 13.44
N LYS A 95 -18.57 15.21 12.39
CA LYS A 95 -18.71 14.71 11.03
C LYS A 95 -17.49 13.83 10.73
N VAL A 96 -17.70 12.54 10.50
CA VAL A 96 -16.63 11.57 10.27
C VAL A 96 -16.63 11.13 8.81
N ILE A 97 -15.52 11.39 8.12
CA ILE A 97 -15.27 11.09 6.70
C ILE A 97 -14.31 9.91 6.62
N LEU A 98 -14.63 8.88 5.85
CA LEU A 98 -13.72 7.79 5.52
C LEU A 98 -13.20 7.95 4.10
N GLY A 99 -11.88 7.92 3.94
CA GLY A 99 -11.19 7.83 2.66
C GLY A 99 -10.21 6.66 2.62
N GLY A 100 -9.40 6.62 1.58
CA GLY A 100 -8.31 5.66 1.44
C GLY A 100 -8.61 4.46 0.52
N PRO A 101 -7.65 3.54 0.41
CA PRO A 101 -7.73 2.45 -0.57
C PRO A 101 -8.93 1.53 -0.39
N HIS A 102 -9.27 1.14 0.85
CA HIS A 102 -10.36 0.18 1.09
C HIS A 102 -11.69 0.68 0.52
N VAL A 103 -12.15 1.86 0.96
CA VAL A 103 -13.45 2.39 0.53
C VAL A 103 -13.49 2.63 -0.97
N THR A 104 -12.37 3.04 -1.57
CA THR A 104 -12.23 3.22 -3.02
C THR A 104 -12.44 1.91 -3.77
N LEU A 105 -11.74 0.87 -3.38
CA LEU A 105 -11.78 -0.45 -4.04
C LEU A 105 -13.13 -1.14 -3.83
N MET A 106 -13.65 -1.06 -2.60
CA MET A 106 -14.94 -1.65 -2.25
C MET A 106 -16.09 -0.97 -3.00
N HIS A 107 -16.11 0.36 -3.07
CA HIS A 107 -17.11 1.09 -3.85
C HIS A 107 -17.00 0.79 -5.35
N SER A 108 -15.79 0.69 -5.88
CA SER A 108 -15.54 0.30 -7.26
C SER A 108 -16.04 -1.13 -7.55
N ALA A 109 -15.85 -2.08 -6.62
CA ALA A 109 -16.40 -3.43 -6.71
C ALA A 109 -17.92 -3.45 -6.64
N ALA A 110 -18.54 -2.70 -5.73
CA ALA A 110 -19.99 -2.58 -5.61
C ALA A 110 -20.66 -2.02 -6.90
N LYS A 111 -20.03 -1.01 -7.55
CA LYS A 111 -20.49 -0.53 -8.86
C LYS A 111 -20.48 -1.62 -9.93
N ARG A 112 -19.53 -2.55 -9.88
CA ARG A 112 -19.46 -3.69 -10.82
C ARG A 112 -20.48 -4.78 -10.49
N GLU A 113 -20.71 -5.08 -9.21
CA GLU A 113 -21.77 -5.97 -8.76
C GLU A 113 -23.13 -5.52 -9.28
N ALA A 114 -23.44 -4.21 -9.09
CA ALA A 114 -24.69 -3.63 -9.58
C ALA A 114 -24.87 -3.73 -11.11
N LYS A 115 -23.76 -3.62 -11.89
CA LYS A 115 -23.80 -3.77 -13.36
C LYS A 115 -23.97 -5.21 -13.83
N LYS A 116 -23.42 -6.17 -13.10
CA LYS A 116 -23.42 -7.59 -13.50
C LYS A 116 -24.71 -8.32 -13.18
N ASN A 117 -25.53 -7.82 -12.23
CA ASN A 117 -26.75 -8.48 -11.72
C ASN A 117 -26.53 -9.96 -11.37
N LEU A 118 -25.33 -10.32 -10.88
CA LEU A 118 -25.01 -11.71 -10.53
C LEU A 118 -25.68 -12.08 -9.21
N VAL A 119 -26.52 -13.10 -9.23
CA VAL A 119 -27.14 -13.65 -8.02
C VAL A 119 -26.04 -14.14 -7.07
N GLY A 120 -26.05 -13.65 -5.83
CA GLY A 120 -25.07 -14.04 -4.80
C GLY A 120 -23.74 -13.26 -4.83
N SER A 121 -23.60 -12.24 -5.68
CA SER A 121 -22.44 -11.37 -5.77
C SER A 121 -22.80 -9.97 -5.27
N ASP A 122 -22.99 -9.84 -3.97
CA ASP A 122 -23.39 -8.57 -3.31
C ASP A 122 -22.50 -8.21 -2.11
N ARG A 123 -21.34 -8.88 -1.97
CA ARG A 123 -20.44 -8.69 -0.80
C ARG A 123 -19.89 -7.28 -0.70
N ALA A 124 -19.49 -6.69 -1.84
CA ALA A 124 -18.97 -5.33 -1.84
C ALA A 124 -20.10 -4.31 -1.60
N THR A 125 -21.28 -4.53 -2.17
CA THR A 125 -22.44 -3.68 -1.92
C THR A 125 -22.85 -3.68 -0.45
N LYS A 126 -22.89 -4.86 0.19
CA LYS A 126 -23.19 -4.99 1.63
C LYS A 126 -22.16 -4.28 2.51
N ASP A 127 -20.89 -4.40 2.18
CA ASP A 127 -19.81 -3.75 2.93
C ASP A 127 -19.91 -2.22 2.82
N VAL A 128 -20.11 -1.67 1.62
CA VAL A 128 -20.30 -0.23 1.41
C VAL A 128 -21.53 0.29 2.18
N GLU A 129 -22.64 -0.44 2.16
CA GLU A 129 -23.84 -0.06 2.93
C GLU A 129 -23.57 -0.11 4.45
N ALA A 130 -22.82 -1.10 4.92
CA ALA A 130 -22.43 -1.17 6.32
C ALA A 130 -21.52 0.02 6.73
N LEU A 131 -20.53 0.37 5.90
CA LEU A 131 -19.66 1.53 6.13
C LEU A 131 -20.46 2.85 6.25
N LYS A 132 -21.53 3.03 5.47
CA LYS A 132 -22.39 4.22 5.56
C LYS A 132 -23.10 4.39 6.91
N ASN A 133 -23.20 3.33 7.72
CA ASN A 133 -23.73 3.42 9.08
C ASN A 133 -22.73 3.98 10.08
N PHE A 134 -21.44 3.78 9.82
CA PHE A 134 -20.37 4.24 10.72
C PHE A 134 -19.85 5.62 10.32
N PHE A 135 -19.84 5.95 9.03
CA PHE A 135 -19.27 7.20 8.52
C PHE A 135 -20.35 8.10 7.91
N ASP A 136 -20.15 9.41 8.01
CA ASP A 136 -21.08 10.39 7.47
C ASP A 136 -20.87 10.57 5.96
N VAL A 137 -19.61 10.51 5.51
CA VAL A 137 -19.22 10.60 4.09
C VAL A 137 -18.16 9.55 3.78
N LEU A 138 -18.29 8.87 2.65
CA LEU A 138 -17.28 8.01 2.05
C LEU A 138 -16.66 8.72 0.85
N VAL A 139 -15.34 8.89 0.83
CA VAL A 139 -14.59 9.49 -0.29
C VAL A 139 -13.82 8.39 -1.00
N CYS A 140 -14.15 8.12 -2.26
CA CYS A 140 -13.59 7.03 -3.06
C CYS A 140 -12.73 7.60 -4.19
N GLY A 141 -11.42 7.30 -4.24
CA GLY A 141 -10.48 7.81 -5.23
C GLY A 141 -9.63 8.97 -4.72
N ASP A 142 -9.33 9.94 -5.59
CA ASP A 142 -8.51 11.11 -5.26
C ASP A 142 -9.18 11.97 -4.17
N GLY A 143 -8.55 12.04 -3.01
CA GLY A 143 -9.10 12.76 -1.85
C GLY A 143 -8.81 14.25 -1.84
N GLU A 144 -7.75 14.71 -2.52
CA GLU A 144 -7.19 16.05 -2.41
C GLU A 144 -8.14 17.15 -2.87
N ILE A 145 -9.04 16.86 -3.82
CA ILE A 145 -10.09 17.79 -4.25
C ILE A 145 -11.43 17.41 -3.60
N ALA A 146 -11.70 16.11 -3.48
CA ALA A 146 -12.97 15.62 -2.97
C ALA A 146 -13.20 15.97 -1.49
N ILE A 147 -12.14 16.18 -0.71
CA ILE A 147 -12.24 16.52 0.71
C ILE A 147 -13.01 17.81 0.96
N PHE A 148 -12.91 18.82 0.08
CA PHE A 148 -13.61 20.09 0.24
C PHE A 148 -15.13 19.93 0.16
N ASP A 149 -15.61 19.15 -0.80
CA ASP A 149 -17.04 18.85 -0.88
C ASP A 149 -17.46 17.90 0.27
N ALA A 150 -16.60 16.95 0.65
CA ALA A 150 -16.88 16.05 1.78
C ALA A 150 -17.07 16.79 3.11
N ILE A 151 -16.34 17.89 3.32
CA ILE A 151 -16.49 18.74 4.53
C ILE A 151 -17.83 19.44 4.54
N HIS A 152 -18.28 19.99 3.41
CA HIS A 152 -19.40 20.92 3.34
C HIS A 152 -20.73 20.27 2.92
N GLU A 153 -20.70 19.25 2.09
CA GLU A 153 -21.93 18.65 1.55
C GLU A 153 -22.49 17.53 2.44
N ASN A 154 -23.79 17.35 2.36
CA ASN A 154 -24.55 16.31 3.07
C ASN A 154 -24.78 15.09 2.17
N VAL A 155 -23.70 14.56 1.57
CA VAL A 155 -23.75 13.38 0.68
C VAL A 155 -23.11 12.19 1.35
N LYS A 156 -23.63 11.00 1.10
CA LYS A 156 -23.07 9.78 1.71
C LYS A 156 -21.83 9.26 1.00
N VAL A 157 -21.69 9.51 -0.30
CA VAL A 157 -20.56 9.04 -1.11
C VAL A 157 -20.14 10.13 -2.08
N ILE A 158 -18.83 10.40 -2.13
CA ILE A 158 -18.20 11.19 -3.19
C ILE A 158 -17.30 10.24 -3.98
N ASP A 159 -17.68 9.99 -5.23
CA ASP A 159 -16.94 9.09 -6.13
C ASP A 159 -15.94 9.87 -6.97
N ALA A 160 -14.71 9.96 -6.48
CA ALA A 160 -13.56 10.52 -7.19
C ALA A 160 -12.81 9.48 -8.04
N ASP A 161 -13.22 8.20 -8.02
CA ASP A 161 -12.68 7.13 -8.87
C ASP A 161 -13.37 7.10 -10.25
N ILE A 162 -13.73 8.26 -10.79
CA ILE A 162 -14.29 8.43 -12.13
C ILE A 162 -13.34 9.26 -12.96
N ALA A 163 -12.70 8.61 -13.94
CA ALA A 163 -11.79 9.29 -14.84
C ALA A 163 -12.45 10.50 -15.52
N LYS A 164 -11.77 11.64 -15.52
CA LYS A 164 -12.24 12.92 -16.07
C LYS A 164 -13.34 13.60 -15.23
N SER A 165 -13.70 13.12 -14.05
CA SER A 165 -14.53 13.89 -13.12
C SER A 165 -13.77 15.11 -12.59
N LYS A 166 -14.48 16.06 -11.97
CA LYS A 166 -13.86 17.24 -11.33
C LYS A 166 -12.88 16.88 -10.22
N TYR A 167 -13.01 15.69 -9.64
CA TYR A 167 -12.18 15.22 -8.53
C TYR A 167 -10.95 14.44 -8.97
N PHE A 168 -10.96 13.88 -10.21
CA PHE A 168 -9.88 13.03 -10.69
C PHE A 168 -8.66 13.87 -11.10
N LEU A 169 -7.56 13.74 -10.37
CA LEU A 169 -6.34 14.54 -10.60
C LEU A 169 -5.76 14.31 -12.00
N SER A 170 -5.57 15.39 -12.73
CA SER A 170 -4.75 15.42 -13.95
C SER A 170 -3.27 15.38 -13.60
N HIS A 171 -2.39 15.15 -14.59
CA HIS A 171 -0.93 15.27 -14.42
C HIS A 171 -0.54 16.62 -13.80
N LYS A 172 -1.09 17.71 -14.34
CA LYS A 172 -0.80 19.06 -13.87
C LYS A 172 -1.22 19.26 -12.42
N GLN A 173 -2.46 18.91 -12.07
CA GLN A 173 -2.93 19.00 -10.68
C GLN A 173 -2.10 18.15 -9.73
N PHE A 174 -1.69 16.95 -10.14
CA PHE A 174 -0.84 16.07 -9.32
C PHE A 174 0.56 16.67 -9.10
N THR A 175 1.11 17.38 -10.09
CA THR A 175 2.37 18.13 -9.98
C THR A 175 2.23 19.36 -9.09
N ASP A 176 1.16 20.16 -9.31
CA ASP A 176 0.97 21.46 -8.65
C ASP A 176 0.58 21.33 -7.17
N LEU A 177 0.06 20.17 -6.74
CA LEU A 177 -0.25 19.93 -5.33
C LEU A 177 0.99 20.06 -4.45
N PRO A 178 0.90 20.73 -3.29
CA PRO A 178 2.00 20.82 -2.34
C PRO A 178 2.57 19.46 -1.97
N PRO A 179 3.86 19.36 -1.59
CA PRO A 179 4.40 18.13 -1.00
C PRO A 179 3.58 17.67 0.20
N PRO A 180 3.58 16.35 0.55
CA PRO A 180 2.90 15.85 1.75
C PRO A 180 3.28 16.63 3.01
N ALA A 181 2.30 16.98 3.83
CA ALA A 181 2.45 17.79 5.06
C ALA A 181 3.16 16.98 6.17
N ARG A 182 4.42 16.60 5.94
CA ARG A 182 5.23 15.77 6.87
C ARG A 182 5.50 16.46 8.21
N HIS A 183 5.41 17.80 8.25
CA HIS A 183 5.54 18.58 9.48
C HIS A 183 4.40 18.32 10.49
N LEU A 184 3.29 17.72 10.05
CA LEU A 184 2.16 17.34 10.91
C LEU A 184 2.32 15.98 11.60
N VAL A 185 3.40 15.26 11.33
CA VAL A 185 3.74 13.99 12.00
C VAL A 185 5.17 14.04 12.51
N ASP A 186 5.46 13.25 13.54
CA ASP A 186 6.84 13.11 13.99
C ASP A 186 7.62 12.16 13.07
N MET A 187 8.28 12.74 12.07
CA MET A 187 9.09 11.97 11.12
C MET A 187 10.25 11.22 11.79
N SER A 188 10.72 11.66 12.96
CA SER A 188 11.81 11.01 13.68
C SER A 188 11.40 9.66 14.29
N SER A 189 10.10 9.45 14.48
CA SER A 189 9.56 8.18 14.99
C SER A 189 9.47 7.09 13.91
N TYR A 190 9.52 7.47 12.63
CA TYR A 190 9.52 6.52 11.52
C TYR A 190 10.95 6.01 11.26
N LYS A 191 11.14 4.69 11.33
CA LYS A 191 12.44 4.04 11.26
C LYS A 191 12.56 3.19 9.99
N TYR A 192 12.87 3.84 8.90
CA TYR A 192 13.18 3.19 7.64
C TYR A 192 14.62 3.48 7.21
N PHE A 193 15.31 2.48 6.71
CA PHE A 193 16.70 2.57 6.31
C PHE A 193 16.94 1.93 4.94
N ILE A 194 17.84 2.51 4.17
CA ILE A 194 18.35 1.95 2.91
C ILE A 194 19.87 1.96 3.01
N GLU A 195 20.50 0.78 2.99
CA GLU A 195 21.97 0.63 3.12
C GLU A 195 22.53 1.39 4.35
N GLY A 196 21.80 1.35 5.45
CA GLY A 196 22.20 2.01 6.72
C GLY A 196 21.88 3.52 6.80
N GLU A 197 21.47 4.15 5.71
CA GLU A 197 21.05 5.55 5.71
C GLU A 197 19.56 5.70 6.07
N PRO A 198 19.19 6.62 6.97
CA PRO A 198 17.79 6.95 7.22
C PRO A 198 17.09 7.34 5.93
N ALA A 199 15.87 6.86 5.74
CA ALA A 199 15.16 7.02 4.48
C ALA A 199 13.71 7.49 4.66
N LEU A 200 13.23 8.26 3.68
CA LEU A 200 11.84 8.69 3.57
C LEU A 200 11.25 8.27 2.22
N SER A 201 9.93 8.13 2.20
CA SER A 201 9.21 7.79 0.98
C SER A 201 8.72 9.02 0.23
N LEU A 202 8.67 8.91 -1.11
CA LEU A 202 8.06 9.88 -2.01
C LEU A 202 7.39 9.14 -3.18
N ILE A 203 6.60 9.87 -3.96
CA ILE A 203 5.87 9.34 -5.13
C ILE A 203 6.15 10.25 -6.33
N ALA A 204 6.70 9.70 -7.40
CA ALA A 204 6.89 10.38 -8.68
C ALA A 204 5.73 10.12 -9.65
N GLN A 205 5.07 8.97 -9.51
CA GLN A 205 3.97 8.56 -10.38
C GLN A 205 2.90 7.79 -9.59
N LEU A 206 1.66 7.92 -10.03
CA LEU A 206 0.53 7.10 -9.60
C LEU A 206 0.04 6.24 -10.77
N GLY A 207 -0.43 5.04 -10.44
CA GLY A 207 -1.14 4.17 -11.36
C GLY A 207 -0.25 3.19 -12.12
N CYS A 208 -0.78 1.98 -12.29
CA CYS A 208 -0.18 0.88 -13.02
C CYS A 208 -1.14 0.40 -14.13
N PRO A 209 -0.74 0.38 -15.44
CA PRO A 209 -1.65 0.06 -16.54
C PRO A 209 -1.85 -1.44 -16.75
N PHE A 210 -1.11 -2.28 -16.05
CA PHE A 210 -1.09 -3.73 -16.23
C PHE A 210 -2.35 -4.43 -15.69
N ARG A 211 -2.51 -5.72 -15.98
CA ARG A 211 -3.79 -6.43 -15.83
C ARG A 211 -3.70 -7.69 -14.97
N CYS A 212 -2.83 -7.69 -13.97
CA CYS A 212 -2.67 -8.84 -13.09
C CYS A 212 -3.97 -9.19 -12.34
N SER A 213 -4.36 -10.47 -12.34
CA SER A 213 -5.68 -10.90 -11.85
C SER A 213 -5.85 -10.79 -10.34
N PHE A 214 -4.76 -10.80 -9.59
CA PHE A 214 -4.76 -10.67 -8.14
C PHE A 214 -4.71 -9.21 -7.67
N CYS A 215 -4.29 -8.27 -8.55
CA CYS A 215 -4.07 -6.88 -8.17
C CYS A 215 -5.39 -6.13 -7.93
N SER A 216 -5.54 -5.55 -6.75
CA SER A 216 -6.72 -4.80 -6.33
C SER A 216 -6.93 -3.50 -7.11
N GLY A 217 -5.86 -2.91 -7.65
CA GLY A 217 -5.93 -1.70 -8.46
C GLY A 217 -6.51 -1.87 -9.86
N ARG A 218 -6.71 -3.11 -10.32
CA ARG A 218 -6.98 -3.43 -11.70
C ARG A 218 -8.23 -2.76 -12.30
N ASN A 219 -9.27 -2.63 -11.54
CA ASN A 219 -10.57 -2.17 -12.01
C ASN A 219 -10.90 -0.71 -11.60
N SER A 220 -10.02 -0.05 -10.88
CA SER A 220 -10.16 1.33 -10.43
C SER A 220 -9.39 2.29 -11.35
N PRO A 221 -10.02 3.29 -12.00
CA PRO A 221 -9.31 4.32 -12.75
C PRO A 221 -8.24 5.04 -11.92
N PHE A 222 -8.50 5.26 -10.63
CA PHE A 222 -7.58 5.89 -9.69
C PHE A 222 -6.23 5.16 -9.62
N LEU A 223 -6.25 3.81 -9.56
CA LEU A 223 -5.04 2.98 -9.48
C LEU A 223 -4.50 2.54 -10.85
N ARG A 224 -5.26 2.75 -11.93
CA ARG A 224 -4.85 2.29 -13.26
C ARG A 224 -4.30 3.36 -14.16
N LYS A 225 -4.81 4.58 -14.06
CA LYS A 225 -4.36 5.65 -14.94
C LYS A 225 -3.05 6.21 -14.43
N ILE A 226 -2.05 6.13 -15.31
CA ILE A 226 -0.74 6.73 -15.04
C ILE A 226 -0.91 8.24 -14.93
N ARG A 227 -0.43 8.80 -13.82
CA ARG A 227 -0.33 10.23 -13.55
C ARG A 227 1.08 10.52 -13.08
N LEU A 228 1.79 11.29 -13.88
CA LEU A 228 3.19 11.65 -13.64
C LEU A 228 3.26 13.02 -12.98
N ARG A 229 4.15 13.17 -12.03
CA ARG A 229 4.63 14.49 -11.61
C ARG A 229 5.69 15.00 -12.58
N ASP A 230 5.85 16.30 -12.63
CA ASP A 230 6.98 16.92 -13.31
C ASP A 230 8.31 16.48 -12.66
N ILE A 231 9.33 16.27 -13.48
CA ILE A 231 10.63 15.78 -12.99
C ILE A 231 11.23 16.76 -11.98
N ASP A 232 11.18 18.08 -12.27
CA ASP A 232 11.76 19.08 -11.39
C ASP A 232 11.05 19.11 -10.04
N ALA A 233 9.71 19.00 -10.02
CA ALA A 233 8.96 18.91 -8.78
C ALA A 233 9.30 17.68 -7.92
N VAL A 234 9.67 16.57 -8.55
CA VAL A 234 10.13 15.37 -7.83
C VAL A 234 11.52 15.57 -7.26
N VAL A 235 12.44 16.12 -8.06
CA VAL A 235 13.83 16.39 -7.64
C VAL A 235 13.88 17.46 -6.55
N ASP A 236 13.05 18.50 -6.66
CA ASP A 236 12.89 19.54 -5.62
C ASP A 236 12.36 18.93 -4.30
N GLU A 237 11.46 17.95 -4.36
CA GLU A 237 11.02 17.25 -3.14
C GLU A 237 12.16 16.42 -2.53
N VAL A 238 12.98 15.74 -3.33
CA VAL A 238 14.17 15.01 -2.83
C VAL A 238 15.13 15.98 -2.16
N GLU A 239 15.43 17.13 -2.78
CA GLU A 239 16.29 18.16 -2.20
C GLU A 239 15.71 18.72 -0.90
N MET A 240 14.42 19.05 -0.89
CA MET A 240 13.73 19.54 0.30
C MET A 240 13.80 18.52 1.46
N LEU A 241 13.58 17.24 1.18
CA LEU A 241 13.66 16.18 2.20
C LEU A 241 15.08 16.03 2.74
N TYR A 242 16.09 16.09 1.88
CA TYR A 242 17.50 16.08 2.29
C TYR A 242 17.83 17.27 3.19
N LEU A 243 17.49 18.49 2.77
CA LEU A 243 17.81 19.72 3.50
C LEU A 243 17.02 19.86 4.81
N THR A 244 15.76 19.41 4.85
CA THR A 244 14.89 19.61 6.01
C THR A 244 15.09 18.52 7.06
N TYR A 245 15.22 17.25 6.65
CA TYR A 245 15.27 16.11 7.56
C TYR A 245 16.66 15.47 7.65
N GLY A 246 17.63 15.90 6.84
CA GLY A 246 19.00 15.36 6.82
C GLY A 246 19.08 13.91 6.32
N VAL A 247 18.04 13.40 5.66
CA VAL A 247 17.99 12.02 5.17
C VAL A 247 18.68 11.88 3.82
N LYS A 248 19.37 10.76 3.62
CA LYS A 248 20.03 10.43 2.36
C LYS A 248 19.40 9.22 1.66
N GLY A 249 18.47 8.55 2.32
CA GLY A 249 17.71 7.43 1.76
C GLY A 249 16.37 7.88 1.19
N PHE A 250 15.99 7.38 0.01
CA PHE A 250 14.69 7.68 -0.59
C PHE A 250 14.05 6.43 -1.19
N MET A 251 12.83 6.12 -0.72
CA MET A 251 11.99 5.09 -1.28
C MET A 251 11.01 5.69 -2.29
N PHE A 252 11.16 5.36 -3.56
CA PHE A 252 10.15 5.66 -4.58
C PHE A 252 8.99 4.69 -4.42
N TYR A 253 7.88 5.18 -3.88
CA TYR A 253 6.69 4.41 -3.53
C TYR A 253 5.69 4.32 -4.69
N ASP A 254 6.24 4.38 -5.89
CA ASP A 254 5.49 4.24 -7.15
C ASP A 254 5.04 2.80 -7.35
N ASP A 255 3.90 2.58 -8.00
CA ASP A 255 3.42 1.23 -8.32
C ASP A 255 4.45 0.43 -9.17
N GLU A 256 5.07 1.09 -10.14
CA GLU A 256 6.13 0.55 -11.02
C GLU A 256 6.90 1.73 -11.62
N LEU A 257 8.04 2.07 -11.08
CA LEU A 257 8.78 3.29 -11.44
C LEU A 257 9.19 3.34 -12.92
N ASN A 258 9.57 2.20 -13.49
CA ASN A 258 10.03 2.13 -14.89
C ASN A 258 8.90 2.09 -15.95
N VAL A 259 7.65 2.22 -15.54
CA VAL A 259 6.53 2.59 -16.43
C VAL A 259 6.58 4.07 -16.79
N ASN A 260 7.25 4.88 -15.97
CA ASN A 260 7.47 6.28 -16.22
C ASN A 260 8.51 6.48 -17.33
N LYS A 261 8.04 6.94 -18.50
CA LYS A 261 8.93 7.23 -19.64
C LYS A 261 10.01 8.29 -19.35
N ASN A 262 9.82 9.09 -18.29
CA ASN A 262 10.74 10.12 -17.85
C ASN A 262 11.68 9.61 -16.73
N MET A 263 11.70 8.32 -16.43
CA MET A 263 12.47 7.76 -15.32
C MET A 263 13.98 7.99 -15.50
N VAL A 264 14.55 7.69 -16.68
CA VAL A 264 15.98 7.92 -16.95
C VAL A 264 16.36 9.40 -16.87
N PRO A 265 15.64 10.35 -17.50
CA PRO A 265 15.88 11.78 -17.28
C PRO A 265 15.78 12.22 -15.80
N MET A 266 14.84 11.66 -15.05
CA MET A 266 14.72 11.96 -13.60
C MET A 266 15.93 11.44 -12.83
N MET A 267 16.41 10.23 -13.11
CA MET A 267 17.62 9.70 -12.49
C MET A 267 18.85 10.58 -12.77
N ASN A 268 19.01 11.08 -14.01
CA ASN A 268 20.10 11.97 -14.36
C ASN A 268 20.04 13.29 -13.54
N LYS A 269 18.85 13.89 -13.36
CA LYS A 269 18.71 15.07 -12.50
C LYS A 269 19.01 14.79 -11.04
N ILE A 270 18.74 13.58 -10.54
CA ILE A 270 19.15 13.18 -9.19
C ILE A 270 20.68 13.06 -9.10
N CYS A 271 21.37 12.60 -10.16
CA CYS A 271 22.83 12.66 -10.20
C CYS A 271 23.35 14.11 -10.12
N ASP A 272 22.77 15.03 -10.90
CA ASP A 272 23.12 16.46 -10.83
C ASP A 272 22.90 17.04 -9.41
N LEU A 273 21.85 16.61 -8.72
CA LEU A 273 21.56 17.00 -7.35
C LEU A 273 22.62 16.45 -6.37
N GLN A 274 23.05 15.19 -6.54
CA GLN A 274 24.14 14.60 -5.76
C GLN A 274 25.42 15.39 -5.93
N ASP A 275 25.78 15.73 -7.18
CA ASP A 275 26.98 16.53 -7.50
C ASP A 275 26.90 17.93 -6.87
N LYS A 276 25.72 18.58 -6.96
CA LYS A 276 25.47 19.91 -6.36
C LYS A 276 25.75 19.94 -4.86
N HIS A 277 25.37 18.90 -4.13
CA HIS A 277 25.49 18.84 -2.67
C HIS A 277 26.68 18.02 -2.17
N GLY A 278 27.43 17.35 -3.05
CA GLY A 278 28.54 16.48 -2.67
C GLY A 278 28.07 15.30 -1.81
N VAL A 279 26.94 14.66 -2.17
CA VAL A 279 26.28 13.61 -1.38
C VAL A 279 25.98 12.38 -2.23
N ASP A 280 26.07 11.19 -1.63
CA ASP A 280 25.64 9.93 -2.23
C ASP A 280 24.29 9.51 -1.65
N PHE A 281 23.24 9.59 -2.44
CA PHE A 281 21.92 9.09 -2.03
C PHE A 281 21.83 7.58 -2.09
N LYS A 282 20.91 6.99 -1.31
CA LYS A 282 20.57 5.57 -1.31
C LYS A 282 19.10 5.43 -1.68
N LEU A 283 18.85 4.91 -2.87
CA LEU A 283 17.51 4.82 -3.44
C LEU A 283 17.02 3.38 -3.49
N ARG A 284 15.70 3.23 -3.40
CA ARG A 284 14.97 1.99 -3.53
C ARG A 284 13.63 2.25 -4.19
N GLY A 285 13.09 1.30 -4.96
CA GLY A 285 11.78 1.44 -5.59
C GLY A 285 11.37 0.19 -6.35
N PHE A 286 10.11 0.19 -6.82
CA PHE A 286 9.54 -0.91 -7.57
C PHE A 286 9.83 -0.78 -9.06
N VAL A 287 10.17 -1.89 -9.70
CA VAL A 287 10.36 -1.97 -11.15
C VAL A 287 9.62 -3.18 -11.73
N LYS A 288 9.13 -2.99 -12.95
CA LYS A 288 8.48 -4.03 -13.74
C LYS A 288 9.53 -4.82 -14.52
N ALA A 289 9.56 -6.15 -14.34
CA ALA A 289 10.61 -7.01 -14.86
C ALA A 289 10.76 -6.94 -16.39
N GLU A 290 9.65 -7.08 -17.14
CA GLU A 290 9.69 -7.09 -18.59
C GLU A 290 10.08 -5.76 -19.24
N LEU A 291 9.99 -4.65 -18.50
CA LEU A 291 10.37 -3.31 -18.95
C LEU A 291 11.80 -2.93 -18.57
N PHE A 292 12.42 -3.69 -17.66
CA PHE A 292 13.73 -3.36 -17.13
C PHE A 292 14.84 -3.68 -18.15
N ASN A 293 15.77 -2.73 -18.32
CA ASN A 293 16.86 -2.83 -19.29
C ASN A 293 18.15 -2.18 -18.75
N ASP A 294 19.26 -2.37 -19.48
CA ASP A 294 20.61 -1.91 -19.06
C ASP A 294 20.71 -0.38 -18.94
N GLU A 295 20.03 0.40 -19.83
CA GLU A 295 20.02 1.86 -19.75
C GLU A 295 19.36 2.35 -18.45
N GLN A 296 18.22 1.73 -18.09
CA GLN A 296 17.53 2.03 -16.84
C GLN A 296 18.39 1.65 -15.62
N ALA A 297 19.01 0.46 -15.66
CA ALA A 297 19.84 -0.03 -14.57
C ALA A 297 21.06 0.87 -14.33
N ASP A 298 21.76 1.31 -15.39
CA ASP A 298 22.89 2.24 -15.30
C ASP A 298 22.45 3.58 -14.70
N ALA A 299 21.39 4.18 -15.24
CA ALA A 299 20.88 5.47 -14.75
C ALA A 299 20.44 5.37 -13.28
N MET A 300 19.74 4.30 -12.88
CA MET A 300 19.32 4.07 -11.51
C MET A 300 20.52 3.90 -10.57
N TYR A 301 21.52 3.10 -10.95
CA TYR A 301 22.71 2.88 -10.12
C TYR A 301 23.47 4.20 -9.87
N ARG A 302 23.69 5.01 -10.93
CA ARG A 302 24.34 6.33 -10.81
C ARG A 302 23.56 7.29 -9.92
N ALA A 303 22.22 7.27 -10.01
CA ALA A 303 21.36 8.09 -9.16
C ALA A 303 21.34 7.65 -7.69
N GLY A 304 21.94 6.51 -7.36
CA GLY A 304 22.03 6.02 -5.99
C GLY A 304 21.12 4.83 -5.68
N PHE A 305 20.38 4.28 -6.65
CA PHE A 305 19.66 3.03 -6.41
C PHE A 305 20.61 1.93 -5.98
N ARG A 306 20.19 1.18 -4.96
CA ARG A 306 20.91 -0.01 -4.47
C ARG A 306 19.99 -1.22 -4.42
N TRP A 307 18.69 -1.01 -4.27
CA TRP A 307 17.69 -2.06 -4.19
C TRP A 307 16.55 -1.85 -5.18
N LEU A 308 16.23 -2.89 -5.91
CA LEU A 308 15.03 -3.02 -6.73
C LEU A 308 14.05 -3.96 -6.04
N LEU A 309 12.81 -3.53 -5.93
CA LEU A 309 11.69 -4.37 -5.52
C LEU A 309 10.96 -4.81 -6.79
N THR A 310 10.85 -6.11 -7.01
CA THR A 310 10.21 -6.62 -8.23
C THR A 310 9.22 -7.71 -7.90
N GLY A 311 7.94 -7.48 -8.25
CA GLY A 311 6.93 -8.51 -8.19
C GLY A 311 7.15 -9.53 -9.31
N PHE A 312 7.87 -10.60 -9.06
CA PHE A 312 8.02 -11.71 -10.00
C PHE A 312 6.83 -12.67 -9.89
N GLU A 313 6.23 -12.76 -8.71
CA GLU A 313 5.06 -13.54 -8.31
C GLU A 313 5.32 -15.06 -8.33
N SER A 314 5.71 -15.63 -9.47
CA SER A 314 5.92 -17.06 -9.62
C SER A 314 7.09 -17.38 -10.56
N GLY A 315 7.78 -18.47 -10.32
CA GLY A 315 8.72 -19.09 -11.24
C GLY A 315 8.07 -20.11 -12.20
N ASP A 316 6.76 -20.35 -12.05
CA ASP A 316 6.02 -21.28 -12.90
C ASP A 316 5.30 -20.56 -14.05
N PRO A 317 5.51 -20.96 -15.32
CA PRO A 317 4.89 -20.32 -16.47
C PRO A 317 3.36 -20.42 -16.50
N THR A 318 2.78 -21.50 -15.95
CA THR A 318 1.33 -21.69 -15.90
C THR A 318 0.71 -20.69 -14.95
N ILE A 319 1.29 -20.53 -13.76
CA ILE A 319 0.82 -19.55 -12.77
C ILE A 319 0.97 -18.13 -13.33
N LEU A 320 2.11 -17.78 -13.94
CA LEU A 320 2.29 -16.47 -14.58
C LEU A 320 1.21 -16.18 -15.64
N SER A 321 0.82 -17.20 -16.43
CA SER A 321 -0.29 -17.09 -17.39
C SER A 321 -1.64 -16.87 -16.70
N ASN A 322 -1.96 -17.63 -15.65
CA ASN A 322 -3.23 -17.58 -14.94
C ASN A 322 -3.44 -16.24 -14.21
N ILE A 323 -2.38 -15.69 -13.65
CA ILE A 323 -2.42 -14.37 -13.01
C ILE A 323 -2.38 -13.21 -14.02
N LYS A 324 -2.30 -13.51 -15.32
CA LYS A 324 -2.23 -12.52 -16.41
C LYS A 324 -1.08 -11.53 -16.24
N LYS A 325 0.02 -12.00 -15.68
CA LYS A 325 1.26 -11.26 -15.69
C LYS A 325 1.84 -11.32 -17.11
N ILE A 326 2.25 -10.17 -17.65
CA ILE A 326 2.82 -10.10 -19.00
C ILE A 326 4.25 -10.66 -18.99
N ALA A 327 4.98 -10.40 -17.90
CA ALA A 327 6.32 -10.93 -17.71
C ALA A 327 6.32 -12.46 -17.75
N THR A 328 7.21 -13.02 -18.54
CA THR A 328 7.53 -14.45 -18.60
C THR A 328 8.58 -14.80 -17.54
N ARG A 329 8.82 -16.11 -17.32
CA ARG A 329 9.92 -16.58 -16.47
C ARG A 329 11.29 -16.05 -16.99
N ASP A 330 11.48 -16.02 -18.30
CA ASP A 330 12.72 -15.52 -18.93
C ASP A 330 12.88 -14.01 -18.73
N ASP A 331 11.79 -13.22 -18.79
CA ASP A 331 11.81 -11.80 -18.46
C ASP A 331 12.22 -11.57 -17.00
N ASN A 332 11.67 -12.37 -16.08
CA ASN A 332 12.01 -12.32 -14.67
C ASN A 332 13.50 -12.63 -14.44
N THR A 333 14.03 -13.68 -15.07
CA THR A 333 15.45 -14.05 -15.01
C THR A 333 16.33 -12.94 -15.59
N ARG A 334 15.99 -12.44 -16.79
CA ARG A 334 16.71 -11.32 -17.42
C ARG A 334 16.76 -10.08 -16.53
N CYS A 335 15.68 -9.77 -15.82
CA CYS A 335 15.64 -8.63 -14.89
C CYS A 335 16.69 -8.79 -13.76
N VAL A 336 16.78 -9.96 -13.14
CA VAL A 336 17.79 -10.25 -12.12
C VAL A 336 19.21 -10.16 -12.69
N ASP A 337 19.44 -10.72 -13.89
CA ASP A 337 20.74 -10.69 -14.55
C ASP A 337 21.19 -9.25 -14.88
N ILE A 338 20.28 -8.39 -15.37
CA ILE A 338 20.55 -6.97 -15.61
C ILE A 338 20.93 -6.29 -14.28
N ALA A 339 20.13 -6.48 -13.23
CA ALA A 339 20.39 -5.87 -11.94
C ALA A 339 21.80 -6.24 -11.42
N LYS A 340 22.15 -7.54 -11.46
CA LYS A 340 23.48 -8.04 -11.03
C LYS A 340 24.61 -7.41 -11.82
N ARG A 341 24.48 -7.30 -13.17
CA ARG A 341 25.51 -6.67 -14.02
C ARG A 341 25.76 -5.20 -13.67
N HIS A 342 24.74 -4.51 -13.17
CA HIS A 342 24.81 -3.10 -12.77
C HIS A 342 24.97 -2.89 -11.26
N ASN A 343 25.34 -3.95 -10.49
CA ASN A 343 25.51 -3.89 -9.02
C ASN A 343 24.27 -3.40 -8.26
N LEU A 344 23.08 -3.69 -8.78
CA LEU A 344 21.80 -3.46 -8.13
C LEU A 344 21.36 -4.76 -7.44
N LYS A 345 20.93 -4.65 -6.19
CA LYS A 345 20.37 -5.74 -5.42
C LYS A 345 18.88 -5.90 -5.75
N VAL A 346 18.40 -7.14 -5.79
CA VAL A 346 17.00 -7.45 -6.07
C VAL A 346 16.36 -8.10 -4.86
N LYS A 347 15.25 -7.52 -4.39
CA LYS A 347 14.31 -8.23 -3.54
C LYS A 347 13.18 -8.80 -4.40
N ALA A 348 13.14 -10.12 -4.52
CA ALA A 348 12.12 -10.83 -5.29
C ALA A 348 10.84 -10.95 -4.47
N LEU A 349 9.76 -10.32 -4.93
CA LEU A 349 8.45 -10.45 -4.31
C LEU A 349 7.68 -11.57 -5.01
N MET A 350 7.42 -12.63 -4.25
CA MET A 350 6.75 -13.84 -4.72
C MET A 350 5.41 -14.00 -4.04
N SER A 351 4.49 -14.66 -4.73
CA SER A 351 3.18 -14.98 -4.19
C SER A 351 2.75 -16.38 -4.62
N ILE A 352 2.09 -17.12 -3.73
CA ILE A 352 1.48 -18.43 -3.99
C ILE A 352 0.01 -18.44 -3.61
N GLY A 353 -0.70 -19.51 -3.96
CA GLY A 353 -2.13 -19.64 -3.71
C GLY A 353 -2.98 -19.08 -4.85
N HIS A 354 -2.43 -18.96 -6.04
CA HIS A 354 -3.14 -18.55 -7.25
C HIS A 354 -3.99 -19.68 -7.83
N ALA A 355 -4.95 -19.34 -8.73
CA ALA A 355 -5.73 -20.35 -9.45
C ALA A 355 -4.79 -21.30 -10.22
N GLY A 356 -4.91 -22.61 -9.97
CA GLY A 356 -4.04 -23.66 -10.51
C GLY A 356 -2.77 -23.94 -9.70
N GLU A 357 -2.57 -23.28 -8.55
CA GLU A 357 -1.43 -23.56 -7.68
C GLU A 357 -1.43 -24.99 -7.17
N SER A 358 -0.27 -25.64 -7.23
CA SER A 358 -0.01 -27.01 -6.78
C SER A 358 1.38 -27.10 -6.14
N SER A 359 1.67 -28.22 -5.46
CA SER A 359 3.04 -28.42 -4.92
C SER A 359 4.11 -28.39 -6.01
N GLN A 360 3.78 -28.81 -7.25
CA GLN A 360 4.74 -28.74 -8.36
C GLN A 360 5.00 -27.30 -8.81
N THR A 361 3.98 -26.45 -8.89
CA THR A 361 4.16 -25.03 -9.28
C THR A 361 4.93 -24.24 -8.22
N VAL A 362 4.70 -24.56 -6.93
CA VAL A 362 5.48 -24.00 -5.83
C VAL A 362 6.95 -24.48 -5.90
N GLU A 363 7.19 -25.76 -6.22
CA GLU A 363 8.56 -26.28 -6.41
C GLU A 363 9.26 -25.61 -7.60
N ASN A 364 8.55 -25.36 -8.71
CA ASN A 364 9.10 -24.61 -9.85
C ASN A 364 9.48 -23.17 -9.47
N THR A 365 8.69 -22.53 -8.62
CA THR A 365 8.98 -21.20 -8.06
C THR A 365 10.20 -21.22 -7.15
N LYS A 366 10.29 -22.23 -6.26
CA LYS A 366 11.46 -22.45 -5.41
C LYS A 366 12.73 -22.65 -6.23
N GLN A 367 12.66 -23.51 -7.26
CA GLN A 367 13.82 -23.77 -8.12
C GLN A 367 14.26 -22.51 -8.86
N TRP A 368 13.31 -21.68 -9.36
CA TRP A 368 13.63 -20.42 -10.02
C TRP A 368 14.36 -19.45 -9.08
N LEU A 369 13.96 -19.35 -7.81
CA LEU A 369 14.66 -18.53 -6.80
C LEU A 369 16.10 -19.04 -6.57
N LEU A 370 16.28 -20.37 -6.50
CA LEU A 370 17.60 -20.97 -6.33
C LEU A 370 18.50 -20.80 -7.57
N ASP A 371 17.93 -20.81 -8.79
CA ASP A 371 18.65 -20.63 -10.05
C ASP A 371 19.07 -19.16 -10.25
N THR A 372 18.25 -18.21 -9.83
CA THR A 372 18.48 -16.78 -10.05
C THR A 372 19.19 -16.09 -8.89
N GLU A 373 19.16 -16.67 -7.70
CA GLU A 373 19.86 -16.18 -6.50
C GLU A 373 19.66 -14.67 -6.26
N PRO A 374 18.42 -14.16 -6.05
CA PRO A 374 18.22 -12.77 -5.67
C PRO A 374 18.81 -12.50 -4.27
N GLU A 375 19.18 -11.26 -3.98
CA GLU A 375 19.78 -10.89 -2.70
C GLU A 375 18.81 -11.02 -1.52
N ASP A 376 17.52 -10.88 -1.77
CA ASP A 376 16.45 -11.15 -0.81
C ASP A 376 15.16 -11.55 -1.53
N PHE A 377 14.24 -12.18 -0.83
CA PHE A 377 12.91 -12.47 -1.34
C PHE A 377 11.89 -12.48 -0.21
N ASP A 378 10.62 -12.40 -0.57
CA ASP A 378 9.47 -12.57 0.32
C ASP A 378 8.40 -13.35 -0.43
N CYS A 379 7.93 -14.46 0.15
CA CYS A 379 6.87 -15.28 -0.43
C CYS A 379 5.60 -15.16 0.41
N THR A 380 4.54 -14.61 -0.17
CA THR A 380 3.25 -14.44 0.50
C THR A 380 2.20 -15.39 -0.08
N ILE A 381 1.22 -15.78 0.73
CA ILE A 381 -0.01 -16.36 0.21
C ILE A 381 -0.94 -15.20 -0.17
N ILE A 382 -1.54 -15.28 -1.34
CA ILE A 382 -2.41 -14.20 -1.82
C ILE A 382 -3.62 -14.00 -0.90
N THR A 383 -4.03 -12.76 -0.79
CA THR A 383 -5.32 -12.36 -0.23
C THR A 383 -6.16 -11.73 -1.35
N THR A 384 -7.42 -12.14 -1.45
CA THR A 384 -8.32 -11.66 -2.50
C THR A 384 -8.95 -10.33 -2.09
N TYR A 385 -8.23 -9.24 -2.32
CA TYR A 385 -8.72 -7.90 -2.00
C TYR A 385 -9.80 -7.39 -2.95
N PRO A 386 -10.72 -6.54 -2.47
CA PRO A 386 -11.71 -5.87 -3.30
C PRO A 386 -11.06 -5.16 -4.50
N GLY A 387 -11.74 -5.14 -5.63
CA GLY A 387 -11.23 -4.50 -6.85
C GLY A 387 -10.24 -5.34 -7.65
N SER A 388 -9.84 -6.52 -7.16
CA SER A 388 -9.12 -7.51 -7.96
C SER A 388 -10.10 -8.38 -8.75
N PRO A 389 -9.73 -8.88 -9.94
CA PRO A 389 -10.54 -9.89 -10.62
C PRO A 389 -10.83 -11.13 -9.76
N TYR A 390 -9.91 -11.56 -8.94
CA TYR A 390 -10.12 -12.67 -8.01
C TYR A 390 -11.27 -12.41 -7.03
N PHE A 391 -11.46 -11.18 -6.58
CA PHE A 391 -12.59 -10.80 -5.76
C PHE A 391 -13.85 -10.54 -6.60
N ASP A 392 -13.74 -9.71 -7.64
CA ASP A 392 -14.87 -9.15 -8.38
C ASP A 392 -15.59 -10.16 -9.28
N ASP A 393 -14.89 -11.19 -9.76
CA ASP A 393 -15.40 -12.20 -10.68
C ASP A 393 -15.71 -13.53 -9.97
N ALA A 394 -15.46 -13.62 -8.65
CA ALA A 394 -15.77 -14.81 -7.87
C ALA A 394 -17.29 -14.93 -7.64
N ILE A 395 -17.78 -16.16 -7.69
CA ILE A 395 -19.19 -16.51 -7.48
C ILE A 395 -19.31 -17.19 -6.12
N ARG A 396 -20.36 -16.87 -5.38
CA ARG A 396 -20.62 -17.49 -4.09
C ARG A 396 -21.11 -18.93 -4.26
N GLU A 397 -20.45 -19.85 -3.58
CA GLU A 397 -20.86 -21.25 -3.44
C GLU A 397 -20.92 -21.57 -1.93
N ASN A 398 -22.15 -21.73 -1.40
CA ASN A 398 -22.39 -21.93 0.03
C ASN A 398 -21.83 -20.78 0.91
N ASP A 399 -20.78 -21.05 1.71
CA ASP A 399 -20.12 -20.14 2.65
C ASP A 399 -18.77 -19.59 2.15
N TYR A 400 -18.38 -19.91 0.91
CA TYR A 400 -17.15 -19.44 0.28
C TYR A 400 -17.40 -18.87 -1.13
N TYR A 401 -16.35 -18.31 -1.75
CA TYR A 401 -16.39 -17.76 -3.11
C TYR A 401 -15.41 -18.50 -4.00
N VAL A 402 -15.77 -18.66 -5.28
CA VAL A 402 -14.95 -19.34 -6.29
C VAL A 402 -14.70 -18.43 -7.48
N TYR A 403 -13.44 -18.16 -7.71
CA TYR A 403 -12.98 -17.57 -8.97
C TYR A 403 -12.54 -18.70 -9.91
N THR A 404 -12.92 -18.61 -11.17
CA THR A 404 -12.47 -19.55 -12.22
C THR A 404 -11.74 -18.76 -13.31
N ASP A 405 -10.50 -19.13 -13.59
CA ASP A 405 -9.79 -18.54 -14.72
C ASP A 405 -10.44 -18.98 -16.04
N LYS A 406 -10.78 -18.02 -16.89
CA LYS A 406 -11.56 -18.29 -18.12
C LYS A 406 -10.77 -19.04 -19.19
N LYS A 407 -9.43 -19.00 -19.11
CA LYS A 407 -8.56 -19.63 -20.13
C LYS A 407 -8.18 -21.04 -19.74
N SER A 408 -7.71 -21.22 -18.51
CA SER A 408 -7.27 -22.55 -18.02
C SER A 408 -8.40 -23.38 -17.41
N GLY A 409 -9.44 -22.75 -16.89
CA GLY A 409 -10.48 -23.41 -16.10
C GLY A 409 -10.10 -23.61 -14.63
N ASP A 410 -8.88 -23.25 -14.24
CA ASP A 410 -8.37 -23.39 -12.87
C ASP A 410 -9.15 -22.53 -11.88
N LYS A 411 -9.35 -23.06 -10.69
CA LYS A 411 -10.14 -22.43 -9.64
C LYS A 411 -9.30 -21.90 -8.50
N LEU A 412 -9.79 -20.81 -7.91
CA LEU A 412 -9.34 -20.27 -6.66
C LEU A 412 -10.54 -20.13 -5.73
N TYR A 413 -10.49 -20.81 -4.63
CA TYR A 413 -11.49 -20.75 -3.57
C TYR A 413 -11.09 -19.73 -2.53
N GLN A 414 -12.07 -19.03 -1.95
CA GLN A 414 -11.85 -17.90 -1.04
C GLN A 414 -12.83 -18.01 0.13
N ALA A 415 -12.33 -17.91 1.35
CA ALA A 415 -13.19 -17.78 2.52
C ALA A 415 -14.00 -16.46 2.46
N SER A 416 -15.17 -16.48 3.07
CA SER A 416 -15.95 -15.25 3.27
C SER A 416 -15.33 -14.45 4.41
N LEU A 417 -14.93 -13.21 4.13
CA LEU A 417 -14.34 -12.29 5.09
C LEU A 417 -15.28 -11.14 5.41
N ASN A 418 -15.31 -10.74 6.66
CA ASN A 418 -15.96 -9.50 7.10
C ASN A 418 -14.89 -8.44 7.41
N TYR A 419 -14.58 -7.60 6.46
CA TYR A 419 -13.52 -6.58 6.57
C TYR A 419 -13.75 -5.54 7.67
N LEU A 420 -14.96 -5.47 8.25
CA LEU A 420 -15.23 -4.58 9.38
C LEU A 420 -14.67 -5.10 10.71
N ILE A 421 -14.35 -6.40 10.79
CA ILE A 421 -13.88 -7.04 12.02
C ILE A 421 -12.68 -7.96 11.82
N ASP A 422 -12.53 -8.60 10.64
CA ASP A 422 -11.45 -9.56 10.38
C ASP A 422 -10.15 -8.84 10.01
N GLN A 423 -9.02 -9.34 10.50
CA GLN A 423 -7.67 -8.84 10.18
C GLN A 423 -6.66 -9.95 9.88
N ASP A 424 -6.91 -11.16 10.37
CA ASP A 424 -5.99 -12.31 10.29
C ASP A 424 -5.66 -12.73 8.86
N TYR A 425 -6.46 -12.29 7.88
CA TYR A 425 -6.21 -12.52 6.46
C TYR A 425 -4.96 -11.80 5.94
N TYR A 426 -4.42 -10.83 6.70
CA TYR A 426 -3.17 -10.19 6.36
C TYR A 426 -2.00 -10.92 7.03
N LYS A 427 -1.51 -11.98 6.40
CA LYS A 427 -0.37 -12.82 6.86
C LYS A 427 -0.60 -13.57 8.19
N GLY A 428 -1.80 -13.56 8.76
CA GLY A 428 -2.11 -14.20 10.03
C GLY A 428 -1.94 -13.30 11.25
N ASP A 429 -1.89 -13.94 12.42
CA ASP A 429 -1.65 -13.24 13.69
C ASP A 429 -0.15 -12.85 13.80
N PRO A 430 0.19 -11.59 14.10
CA PRO A 430 1.57 -11.17 14.34
C PRO A 430 2.31 -11.98 15.41
N ASP A 431 1.61 -12.46 16.42
CA ASP A 431 2.14 -13.29 17.51
C ASP A 431 1.87 -14.80 17.31
N GLY A 432 1.12 -15.15 16.27
CA GLY A 432 0.75 -16.52 15.90
C GLY A 432 1.52 -17.06 14.70
N GLY A 433 0.81 -17.80 13.85
CA GLY A 433 1.33 -18.35 12.60
C GLY A 433 0.75 -17.65 11.38
N TYR A 434 1.35 -17.92 10.23
CA TYR A 434 0.78 -17.51 8.95
C TYR A 434 -0.55 -18.21 8.71
N THR A 435 -1.53 -17.53 8.13
CA THR A 435 -2.83 -18.09 7.79
C THR A 435 -3.13 -17.90 6.31
N SER A 436 -3.94 -18.81 5.75
CA SER A 436 -4.44 -18.71 4.37
C SER A 436 -5.96 -18.72 4.38
N PHE A 437 -6.54 -17.74 3.70
CA PHE A 437 -8.00 -17.65 3.46
C PHE A 437 -8.36 -17.99 2.01
N VAL A 438 -7.41 -18.59 1.29
CA VAL A 438 -7.59 -19.13 -0.05
C VAL A 438 -7.12 -20.57 -0.12
N TRP A 439 -7.65 -21.33 -1.09
CA TRP A 439 -7.20 -22.68 -1.44
C TRP A 439 -7.48 -22.96 -2.92
N THR A 440 -6.90 -24.01 -3.45
CA THR A 440 -7.04 -24.44 -4.85
C THR A 440 -7.61 -25.86 -4.95
N ASP A 441 -7.83 -26.36 -6.16
CA ASP A 441 -8.20 -27.77 -6.37
C ASP A 441 -7.10 -28.75 -5.90
N HIS A 442 -5.85 -28.26 -5.75
CA HIS A 442 -4.68 -29.10 -5.44
C HIS A 442 -4.15 -28.92 -4.02
N LEU A 443 -4.34 -27.74 -3.42
CA LEU A 443 -3.76 -27.37 -2.12
C LEU A 443 -4.84 -26.77 -1.21
N SER A 444 -5.05 -27.40 -0.06
CA SER A 444 -5.86 -26.79 1.01
C SER A 444 -5.18 -25.55 1.58
N ALA A 445 -5.93 -24.72 2.31
CA ALA A 445 -5.38 -23.53 2.98
C ALA A 445 -4.19 -23.87 3.91
N ALA A 446 -4.32 -24.92 4.72
CA ALA A 446 -3.24 -25.38 5.58
C ALA A 446 -2.02 -25.85 4.77
N LYS A 447 -2.25 -26.56 3.65
CA LYS A 447 -1.16 -27.04 2.80
C LYS A 447 -0.43 -25.90 2.08
N LEU A 448 -1.13 -24.83 1.69
CA LEU A 448 -0.51 -23.62 1.17
C LEU A 448 0.45 -22.99 2.18
N VAL A 449 0.07 -22.93 3.46
CA VAL A 449 0.95 -22.45 4.53
C VAL A 449 2.19 -23.32 4.68
N GLU A 450 2.03 -24.65 4.70
CA GLU A 450 3.16 -25.59 4.78
C GLU A 450 4.12 -25.44 3.58
N GLU A 451 3.59 -25.34 2.36
CA GLU A 451 4.42 -25.18 1.15
C GLU A 451 5.16 -23.82 1.15
N ARG A 452 4.46 -22.76 1.57
CA ARG A 452 5.09 -21.43 1.74
C ARG A 452 6.23 -21.48 2.76
N ASP A 453 5.99 -22.01 3.95
CA ASP A 453 6.97 -22.05 5.02
C ASP A 453 8.17 -22.94 4.66
N LYS A 454 7.91 -24.04 3.95
CA LYS A 454 8.97 -24.89 3.41
C LYS A 454 9.82 -24.15 2.38
N LEU A 455 9.20 -23.47 1.40
CA LEU A 455 9.89 -22.68 0.40
C LEU A 455 10.77 -21.61 1.03
N GLU A 456 10.21 -20.81 1.94
CA GLU A 456 10.95 -19.76 2.65
C GLU A 456 12.16 -20.33 3.41
N LYS A 457 11.95 -21.38 4.18
CA LYS A 457 13.02 -22.03 4.97
C LYS A 457 14.14 -22.60 4.10
N GLU A 458 13.79 -23.33 3.05
CA GLU A 458 14.75 -23.99 2.18
C GLU A 458 15.56 -22.99 1.33
N VAL A 459 14.89 -21.99 0.74
CA VAL A 459 15.57 -20.99 -0.09
C VAL A 459 16.46 -20.09 0.76
N ARG A 460 15.97 -19.58 1.91
CA ARG A 460 16.77 -18.73 2.80
C ARG A 460 18.00 -19.47 3.32
N ALA A 461 17.84 -20.72 3.73
CA ALA A 461 18.98 -21.52 4.18
C ALA A 461 20.01 -21.74 3.05
N LYS A 462 19.55 -21.99 1.80
CA LYS A 462 20.44 -22.24 0.68
C LYS A 462 21.17 -20.99 0.19
N LEU A 463 20.50 -19.84 0.20
CA LEU A 463 21.05 -18.56 -0.24
C LEU A 463 21.68 -17.74 0.90
N ASN A 464 21.73 -18.26 2.12
CA ASN A 464 22.21 -17.56 3.31
C ASN A 464 21.47 -16.22 3.60
N ILE A 465 20.19 -16.17 3.29
CA ILE A 465 19.33 -15.00 3.58
C ILE A 465 18.78 -15.16 5.01
N PRO A 466 19.07 -14.23 5.95
CA PRO A 466 18.61 -14.36 7.32
C PRO A 466 17.08 -14.24 7.43
N PHE A 467 16.49 -14.93 8.41
CA PHE A 467 15.13 -14.65 8.86
C PHE A 467 15.12 -13.42 9.76
N ASN A 468 14.01 -12.71 9.79
CA ASN A 468 13.80 -11.68 10.81
C ASN A 468 13.58 -12.37 12.18
N PRO A 469 14.51 -12.20 13.15
CA PRO A 469 14.41 -12.88 14.44
C PRO A 469 13.44 -12.21 15.42
N ALA A 470 12.84 -11.08 15.04
CA ALA A 470 12.15 -10.21 15.99
C ALA A 470 10.83 -10.80 16.52
N ARG A 471 10.15 -11.69 15.75
CA ARG A 471 8.89 -12.33 16.19
C ARG A 471 8.77 -13.76 15.68
N PRO A 472 8.47 -14.75 16.57
CA PRO A 472 8.41 -16.17 16.19
C PRO A 472 7.28 -16.55 15.25
N GLY A 473 6.14 -15.86 15.30
CA GLY A 473 4.95 -16.18 14.51
C GLY A 473 4.99 -15.66 13.08
N LEU A 474 5.58 -14.48 12.89
CA LEU A 474 5.87 -13.91 11.58
C LEU A 474 7.38 -13.83 11.42
N THR A 475 8.00 -14.91 10.99
CA THR A 475 9.45 -15.00 10.81
C THR A 475 9.99 -14.14 9.67
N TYR A 476 9.12 -13.45 8.96
CA TYR A 476 9.46 -12.76 7.72
C TYR A 476 9.13 -11.29 7.81
N GLU A 477 10.03 -10.48 7.26
CA GLU A 477 9.82 -9.06 7.15
C GLU A 477 8.61 -8.71 6.29
N HIS A 478 8.03 -7.55 6.55
CA HIS A 478 7.10 -6.95 5.62
C HIS A 478 7.82 -6.69 4.29
N SER A 479 7.20 -7.08 3.16
CA SER A 479 7.78 -7.02 1.82
C SER A 479 8.38 -5.66 1.42
N MET A 480 7.96 -4.58 2.05
CA MET A 480 8.34 -3.23 1.67
C MET A 480 9.33 -2.55 2.62
N GLY A 481 9.65 -3.11 3.76
CA GLY A 481 10.49 -2.40 4.69
C GLY A 481 11.17 -3.24 5.73
N MET A 482 12.32 -2.79 6.12
CA MET A 482 13.09 -3.27 7.26
C MET A 482 13.00 -2.22 8.35
N GLY A 483 12.01 -2.37 9.23
CA GLY A 483 11.93 -1.56 10.44
C GLY A 483 13.02 -1.97 11.43
N ALA A 484 13.49 -1.03 12.24
CA ALA A 484 14.43 -1.28 13.32
C ALA A 484 13.81 -2.00 14.55
N GLY A 485 12.79 -2.87 14.32
CA GLY A 485 12.03 -3.56 15.36
C GLY A 485 10.90 -2.71 15.90
N GLY A 486 9.66 -3.24 15.78
CA GLY A 486 8.46 -2.55 16.20
C GLY A 486 8.52 -2.12 17.66
N GLN A 487 8.36 -0.83 17.91
CA GLN A 487 8.10 -0.31 19.23
C GLN A 487 6.63 0.05 19.31
N SER A 488 5.92 -0.62 20.21
CA SER A 488 4.60 -0.17 20.64
C SER A 488 4.76 1.16 21.34
N LEU A 489 4.06 2.20 20.88
CA LEU A 489 4.07 3.51 21.51
C LEU A 489 2.86 3.62 22.42
N ILE A 490 3.10 3.83 23.70
CA ILE A 490 2.07 4.18 24.68
C ILE A 490 2.12 5.69 24.87
N ASP A 491 1.05 6.37 24.47
CA ASP A 491 0.79 7.80 24.72
C ASP A 491 2.03 8.71 24.73
N ILE A 492 2.50 9.09 23.54
CA ILE A 492 3.55 10.11 23.40
C ILE A 492 2.92 11.32 22.69
N PRO A 493 2.37 12.32 23.42
CA PRO A 493 1.59 13.40 22.84
C PRO A 493 2.28 14.16 21.68
N ASP A 494 3.57 14.37 21.79
CA ASP A 494 4.35 15.07 20.77
C ASP A 494 4.52 14.29 19.47
N HIS A 495 4.38 12.96 19.52
CA HIS A 495 4.44 12.09 18.35
C HIS A 495 3.06 11.85 17.69
N ILE A 496 2.00 11.96 18.49
CA ILE A 496 0.64 11.55 18.09
C ILE A 496 -0.15 12.72 17.50
N LEU A 497 -0.05 13.89 18.15
CA LEU A 497 -0.82 15.07 17.75
C LEU A 497 0.11 16.19 17.29
N ARG A 498 -0.05 16.61 16.05
CA ARG A 498 0.56 17.83 15.52
C ARG A 498 -0.52 18.79 15.04
N ILE A 499 -0.36 20.04 15.40
CA ILE A 499 -1.30 21.13 15.08
C ILE A 499 -0.59 22.07 14.10
N SER A 500 -1.22 22.36 12.98
CA SER A 500 -0.69 23.36 12.07
C SER A 500 -0.72 24.75 12.74
N GLU A 501 0.43 25.38 12.82
CA GLU A 501 0.49 26.81 13.14
C GLU A 501 -0.09 27.54 11.92
N GLY A 502 -1.32 28.01 12.04
CA GLY A 502 -1.94 28.80 10.98
C GLY A 502 -0.99 29.90 10.53
N LYS A 503 -0.78 30.03 9.23
CA LYS A 503 -0.02 31.15 8.66
C LYS A 503 -0.62 32.43 9.22
N LYS A 504 0.18 33.16 10.03
CA LYS A 504 -0.14 34.50 10.51
C LYS A 504 -0.18 35.48 9.36
#